data_c10c8fef74399688016d241255230cc8
#
_entry.id   c10c8fef74399688016d241255230cc8
#
_cell.length_a   1.000
_cell.length_b   1.000
_cell.length_c   1.000
_cell.angle_alpha   90.00
_cell.angle_beta   90.00
_cell.angle_gamma   90.00
#
_symmetry.space_group_name_H-M   'P 1'
#
loop_
_entity.id
_entity.type
_entity.pdbx_description
1 polymer ?
#
loop_
_entity_poly.entity_id
_entity_poly.type
_entity_poly.pdbx_seq_one_letter_code
_entity_poly.pdbx_strand_id
1 'polypeptide(L)'
;LPLAKNLMLTDDISVNAITGSTGAGVKPGATSHFSWRNNNISVYKAFEHQHVPEIKQSLQQLQNSFDSDIDFIPYRGDFPRGIFATLVVKTKVALEEIVRMYEEYYAKDSFVHIVDKNIDLKQVVNTNKCLIHLEKHGDKLLIISCIDNLLKGASGQAVHNMNLMFNLEETVGLRLKPSAF
;
A
#
# COMPACT_ATOMS: atom_id res chain seq x y z
N LEU A 1 4.38 -5.13 7.16
CA LEU A 1 5.66 -5.18 7.89
C LEU A 1 5.48 -5.44 9.40
N PRO A 2 4.56 -4.78 10.16
CA PRO A 2 4.41 -5.03 11.61
C PRO A 2 4.20 -6.51 11.97
N LEU A 3 3.37 -7.22 11.22
CA LEU A 3 3.14 -8.66 11.45
C LEU A 3 4.42 -9.50 11.24
N ALA A 4 5.19 -9.20 10.18
CA ALA A 4 6.47 -9.88 9.94
C ALA A 4 7.48 -9.59 11.06
N LYS A 5 7.55 -8.35 11.54
CA LYS A 5 8.40 -7.98 12.68
C LYS A 5 8.08 -8.77 13.95
N ASN A 6 6.82 -9.17 14.12
CA ASN A 6 6.35 -9.96 15.25
C ASN A 6 6.25 -11.47 14.92
N LEU A 7 6.84 -11.93 13.81
CA LEU A 7 6.90 -13.34 13.38
C LEU A 7 5.50 -13.98 13.21
N MET A 8 4.51 -13.22 12.78
CA MET A 8 3.10 -13.62 12.73
C MET A 8 2.63 -14.09 11.34
N LEU A 9 3.46 -14.05 10.32
CA LEU A 9 3.12 -14.49 8.97
C LEU A 9 3.44 -15.99 8.83
N THR A 10 2.42 -16.82 8.92
CA THR A 10 2.52 -18.29 8.87
C THR A 10 1.80 -18.93 7.70
N ASP A 11 0.98 -18.16 7.00
CA ASP A 11 0.16 -18.58 5.86
C ASP A 11 0.38 -17.66 4.66
N ASP A 12 -0.18 -18.04 3.51
CA ASP A 12 -0.20 -17.22 2.31
C ASP A 12 -0.93 -15.89 2.54
N ILE A 13 -0.46 -14.87 1.86
CA ILE A 13 -1.01 -13.52 1.95
C ILE A 13 -1.76 -13.21 0.66
N SER A 14 -3.08 -13.08 0.72
CA SER A 14 -3.86 -12.61 -0.42
C SER A 14 -3.85 -11.09 -0.49
N VAL A 15 -3.49 -10.54 -1.65
CA VAL A 15 -3.41 -9.10 -1.89
C VAL A 15 -4.18 -8.74 -3.16
N ASN A 16 -5.19 -7.87 -3.02
CA ASN A 16 -5.88 -7.25 -4.16
C ASN A 16 -5.55 -5.76 -4.15
N ALA A 17 -5.02 -5.24 -5.26
CA ALA A 17 -4.61 -3.84 -5.36
C ALA A 17 -5.19 -3.18 -6.61
N ILE A 18 -6.03 -2.16 -6.43
CA ILE A 18 -6.57 -1.36 -7.54
C ILE A 18 -5.70 -0.12 -7.69
N THR A 19 -5.09 0.06 -8.87
CA THR A 19 -4.23 1.21 -9.17
C THR A 19 -4.82 2.10 -10.26
N GLY A 20 -4.53 3.38 -10.15
CA GLY A 20 -4.82 4.36 -11.19
C GLY A 20 -4.03 4.13 -12.48
N SER A 21 -4.54 4.65 -13.59
CA SER A 21 -3.98 4.45 -14.94
C SER A 21 -2.57 5.03 -15.12
N THR A 22 -2.21 6.07 -14.36
CA THR A 22 -0.89 6.72 -14.44
C THR A 22 0.27 5.80 -14.02
N GLY A 23 0.00 4.75 -13.28
CA GLY A 23 1.00 3.72 -12.95
C GLY A 23 1.54 2.95 -14.16
N ALA A 24 0.88 3.04 -15.34
CA ALA A 24 1.37 2.47 -16.59
C ALA A 24 2.56 3.25 -17.21
N GLY A 25 2.87 4.44 -16.70
CA GLY A 25 3.91 5.32 -17.25
C GLY A 25 3.42 6.21 -18.39
N VAL A 26 4.33 7.03 -18.93
CA VAL A 26 4.01 8.04 -19.95
C VAL A 26 3.74 7.42 -21.33
N LYS A 27 4.36 6.28 -21.66
CA LYS A 27 4.21 5.68 -22.98
C LYS A 27 2.80 5.11 -23.16
N PRO A 28 2.02 5.58 -24.15
CA PRO A 28 0.68 5.06 -24.39
C PRO A 28 0.70 3.56 -24.73
N GLY A 29 -0.26 2.83 -24.18
CA GLY A 29 -0.47 1.41 -24.45
C GLY A 29 -1.95 1.12 -24.70
N ALA A 30 -2.26 -0.01 -25.31
CA ALA A 30 -3.64 -0.39 -25.64
C ALA A 30 -4.57 -0.33 -24.42
N THR A 31 -4.13 -0.79 -23.26
CA THR A 31 -4.94 -0.83 -22.02
C THR A 31 -4.97 0.49 -21.24
N SER A 32 -4.18 1.49 -21.64
CA SER A 32 -4.22 2.84 -21.09
C SER A 32 -4.92 3.85 -22.01
N HIS A 33 -5.32 3.41 -23.20
CA HIS A 33 -6.09 4.22 -24.14
C HIS A 33 -7.43 4.64 -23.53
N PHE A 34 -7.87 5.88 -23.75
CA PHE A 34 -9.09 6.43 -23.13
C PHE A 34 -10.30 5.54 -23.31
N SER A 35 -10.63 5.15 -24.57
CA SER A 35 -11.80 4.32 -24.87
C SER A 35 -11.74 2.92 -24.25
N TRP A 36 -10.55 2.40 -23.96
CA TRP A 36 -10.39 1.14 -23.23
C TRP A 36 -10.56 1.34 -21.73
N ARG A 37 -9.99 2.41 -21.17
CA ARG A 37 -9.89 2.61 -19.73
C ARG A 37 -11.14 3.22 -19.11
N ASN A 38 -11.84 4.07 -19.84
CA ASN A 38 -13.04 4.74 -19.34
C ASN A 38 -14.15 3.75 -18.99
N ASN A 39 -14.74 3.86 -17.80
CA ASN A 39 -15.74 2.97 -17.23
C ASN A 39 -15.33 1.48 -17.22
N ASN A 40 -14.04 1.19 -17.04
CA ASN A 40 -13.51 -0.17 -17.12
C ASN A 40 -12.50 -0.47 -16.01
N ILE A 41 -12.55 -1.72 -15.51
CA ILE A 41 -11.54 -2.28 -14.61
C ILE A 41 -10.98 -3.57 -15.21
N SER A 42 -9.68 -3.80 -15.07
CA SER A 42 -9.07 -5.01 -15.61
C SER A 42 -7.91 -5.49 -14.73
N VAL A 43 -7.79 -6.81 -14.60
CA VAL A 43 -6.63 -7.47 -13.98
C VAL A 43 -5.43 -7.37 -14.92
N TYR A 44 -4.22 -7.30 -14.35
CA TYR A 44 -2.98 -7.42 -15.10
C TYR A 44 -1.91 -8.11 -14.26
N LYS A 45 -1.07 -8.95 -14.87
CA LYS A 45 0.07 -9.64 -14.21
C LYS A 45 -0.28 -10.26 -12.85
N ALA A 46 -1.45 -10.90 -12.73
CA ALA A 46 -1.83 -11.63 -11.52
C ALA A 46 -0.75 -12.69 -11.20
N PHE A 47 -0.32 -12.75 -9.94
CA PHE A 47 0.73 -13.61 -9.40
C PHE A 47 2.15 -13.39 -9.97
N GLU A 48 2.29 -12.64 -11.06
CA GLU A 48 3.55 -12.43 -11.79
C GLU A 48 4.03 -10.96 -11.73
N HIS A 49 3.47 -10.16 -10.82
CA HIS A 49 3.81 -8.75 -10.74
C HIS A 49 5.25 -8.55 -10.23
N GLN A 50 5.97 -7.64 -10.88
CA GLN A 50 7.38 -7.34 -10.56
C GLN A 50 7.65 -6.94 -9.11
N HIS A 51 6.64 -6.47 -8.36
CA HIS A 51 6.78 -6.12 -6.95
C HIS A 51 6.68 -7.32 -6.00
N VAL A 52 6.22 -8.48 -6.43
CA VAL A 52 6.10 -9.67 -5.56
C VAL A 52 7.46 -10.06 -4.94
N PRO A 53 8.56 -10.17 -5.71
CA PRO A 53 9.88 -10.43 -5.15
C PRO A 53 10.35 -9.37 -4.16
N GLU A 54 10.08 -8.08 -4.41
CA GLU A 54 10.44 -6.97 -3.52
C GLU A 54 9.67 -7.05 -2.20
N ILE A 55 8.37 -7.38 -2.27
CA ILE A 55 7.53 -7.57 -1.07
C ILE A 55 8.06 -8.77 -0.27
N LYS A 56 8.31 -9.92 -0.92
CA LYS A 56 8.84 -11.13 -0.26
C LYS A 56 10.18 -10.83 0.41
N GLN A 57 11.09 -10.15 -0.27
CA GLN A 57 12.37 -9.73 0.28
C GLN A 57 12.19 -8.87 1.55
N SER A 58 11.30 -7.89 1.51
CA SER A 58 11.05 -6.99 2.64
C SER A 58 10.44 -7.72 3.84
N LEU A 59 9.58 -8.71 3.60
CA LEU A 59 9.02 -9.55 4.66
C LEU A 59 10.09 -10.47 5.26
N GLN A 60 10.92 -11.09 4.43
CA GLN A 60 12.00 -12.00 4.86
C GLN A 60 13.10 -11.28 5.64
N GLN A 61 13.35 -10.00 5.38
CA GLN A 61 14.27 -9.19 6.19
C GLN A 61 13.80 -9.04 7.65
N LEU A 62 12.48 -9.07 7.89
CA LEU A 62 11.88 -8.96 9.22
C LEU A 62 11.54 -10.34 9.83
N GLN A 63 11.12 -11.28 9.00
CA GLN A 63 10.76 -12.65 9.34
C GLN A 63 11.47 -13.62 8.39
N ASN A 64 12.71 -13.99 8.72
CA ASN A 64 13.54 -14.86 7.87
C ASN A 64 12.89 -16.22 7.58
N SER A 65 12.00 -16.69 8.45
CA SER A 65 11.22 -17.92 8.28
C SER A 65 10.02 -17.79 7.35
N PHE A 66 9.72 -16.59 6.80
CA PHE A 66 8.60 -16.41 5.89
C PHE A 66 8.90 -17.05 4.52
N ASP A 67 8.17 -18.10 4.21
CA ASP A 67 8.30 -18.87 2.94
C ASP A 67 6.96 -19.09 2.23
N SER A 68 5.87 -18.56 2.78
CA SER A 68 4.54 -18.64 2.18
C SER A 68 4.41 -17.78 0.91
N ASP A 69 3.36 -18.02 0.14
CA ASP A 69 3.11 -17.32 -1.10
C ASP A 69 2.42 -15.96 -0.87
N ILE A 70 2.58 -15.07 -1.85
CA ILE A 70 1.92 -13.78 -1.91
C ILE A 70 1.03 -13.77 -3.16
N ASP A 71 -0.25 -14.03 -2.93
CA ASP A 71 -1.29 -14.03 -3.97
C ASP A 71 -1.63 -12.59 -4.37
N PHE A 72 -0.75 -11.99 -5.17
CA PHE A 72 -0.88 -10.60 -5.58
C PHE A 72 -1.70 -10.47 -6.87
N ILE A 73 -2.88 -9.85 -6.78
CA ILE A 73 -3.79 -9.61 -7.92
C ILE A 73 -3.98 -8.11 -8.11
N PRO A 74 -3.21 -7.48 -9.01
CA PRO A 74 -3.38 -6.07 -9.32
C PRO A 74 -4.47 -5.82 -10.35
N TYR A 75 -5.24 -4.76 -10.13
CA TYR A 75 -6.26 -4.26 -11.05
C TYR A 75 -5.92 -2.84 -11.48
N ARG A 76 -6.23 -2.51 -12.72
CA ARG A 76 -6.19 -1.14 -13.20
C ARG A 76 -7.60 -0.58 -13.20
N GLY A 77 -7.83 0.46 -12.38
CA GLY A 77 -9.12 1.11 -12.24
C GLY A 77 -9.34 2.26 -13.23
N ASP A 78 -10.56 2.75 -13.27
CA ASP A 78 -10.97 3.91 -14.06
C ASP A 78 -10.80 5.22 -13.28
N PHE A 79 -9.56 5.48 -12.87
CA PHE A 79 -9.16 6.73 -12.26
C PHE A 79 -7.66 6.97 -12.53
N PRO A 80 -7.19 8.23 -12.54
CA PRO A 80 -5.81 8.53 -12.90
C PRO A 80 -4.81 8.17 -11.81
N ARG A 81 -5.10 8.45 -10.53
CA ARG A 81 -4.12 8.38 -9.43
C ARG A 81 -4.65 7.64 -8.23
N GLY A 82 -3.74 6.97 -7.55
CA GLY A 82 -3.96 6.26 -6.30
C GLY A 82 -3.76 4.76 -6.41
N ILE A 83 -3.46 4.12 -5.29
CA ILE A 83 -3.50 2.68 -5.09
C ILE A 83 -4.35 2.42 -3.86
N PHE A 84 -5.37 1.56 -4.02
CA PHE A 84 -6.17 1.03 -2.94
C PHE A 84 -5.89 -0.47 -2.85
N ALA A 85 -5.29 -0.90 -1.76
CA ALA A 85 -4.92 -2.29 -1.55
C ALA A 85 -5.68 -2.90 -0.37
N THR A 86 -6.14 -4.12 -0.54
CA THR A 86 -6.69 -4.96 0.52
C THR A 86 -5.84 -6.22 0.65
N LEU A 87 -5.45 -6.54 1.88
CA LEU A 87 -4.66 -7.72 2.19
C LEU A 87 -5.42 -8.55 3.23
N VAL A 88 -5.43 -9.86 3.03
CA VAL A 88 -6.02 -10.80 3.99
C VAL A 88 -4.92 -11.69 4.55
N VAL A 89 -4.84 -11.74 5.88
CA VAL A 89 -3.89 -12.57 6.64
C VAL A 89 -4.66 -13.32 7.72
N LYS A 90 -4.32 -14.57 7.98
CA LYS A 90 -4.88 -15.32 9.11
C LYS A 90 -4.14 -15.01 10.40
N THR A 91 -4.89 -14.76 11.46
CA THR A 91 -4.34 -14.60 12.81
C THR A 91 -5.39 -14.85 13.90
N LYS A 92 -4.94 -15.41 15.03
CA LYS A 92 -5.77 -15.57 16.22
C LYS A 92 -5.63 -14.42 17.21
N VAL A 93 -4.69 -13.52 16.98
CA VAL A 93 -4.44 -12.34 17.85
C VAL A 93 -5.60 -11.36 17.78
N ALA A 94 -5.95 -10.76 18.91
CA ALA A 94 -7.05 -9.78 18.98
C ALA A 94 -6.74 -8.53 18.16
N LEU A 95 -7.80 -7.87 17.63
CA LEU A 95 -7.65 -6.67 16.79
C LEU A 95 -6.93 -5.54 17.53
N GLU A 96 -7.28 -5.33 18.80
CA GLU A 96 -6.72 -4.26 19.63
C GLU A 96 -5.20 -4.41 19.80
N GLU A 97 -4.73 -5.64 19.92
CA GLU A 97 -3.30 -5.92 20.01
C GLU A 97 -2.59 -5.70 18.68
N ILE A 98 -3.22 -6.07 17.57
CA ILE A 98 -2.68 -5.83 16.22
C ILE A 98 -2.63 -4.33 15.93
N VAL A 99 -3.68 -3.58 16.26
CA VAL A 99 -3.71 -2.11 16.09
C VAL A 99 -2.54 -1.48 16.85
N ARG A 100 -2.35 -1.86 18.12
CA ARG A 100 -1.23 -1.37 18.93
C ARG A 100 0.13 -1.68 18.30
N MET A 101 0.34 -2.90 17.76
CA MET A 101 1.57 -3.27 17.05
C MET A 101 1.83 -2.36 15.84
N TYR A 102 0.78 -2.02 15.09
CA TYR A 102 0.90 -1.12 13.93
C TYR A 102 1.20 0.32 14.36
N GLU A 103 0.52 0.82 15.38
CA GLU A 103 0.76 2.15 15.94
C GLU A 103 2.19 2.29 16.48
N GLU A 104 2.67 1.30 17.26
CA GLU A 104 4.03 1.28 17.78
C GLU A 104 5.08 1.19 16.67
N TYR A 105 4.84 0.37 15.65
CA TYR A 105 5.78 0.20 14.53
C TYR A 105 5.95 1.49 13.72
N TYR A 106 4.85 2.19 13.46
CA TYR A 106 4.83 3.43 12.66
C TYR A 106 4.82 4.71 13.49
N ALA A 107 5.03 4.64 14.80
CA ALA A 107 4.94 5.80 15.71
C ALA A 107 5.85 6.98 15.34
N LYS A 108 6.97 6.71 14.63
CA LYS A 108 7.94 7.72 14.21
C LYS A 108 7.81 8.10 12.73
N ASP A 109 6.93 7.46 11.99
CA ASP A 109 6.74 7.72 10.56
C ASP A 109 5.81 8.90 10.33
N SER A 110 6.31 9.98 9.76
CA SER A 110 5.53 11.21 9.53
C SER A 110 4.39 11.05 8.53
N PHE A 111 4.42 10.02 7.68
CA PHE A 111 3.47 9.86 6.56
C PHE A 111 2.63 8.58 6.61
N VAL A 112 2.84 7.70 7.59
CA VAL A 112 2.03 6.49 7.77
C VAL A 112 1.07 6.70 8.93
N HIS A 113 -0.22 6.52 8.69
CA HIS A 113 -1.27 6.76 9.69
C HIS A 113 -2.16 5.52 9.81
N ILE A 114 -2.28 5.00 11.01
CA ILE A 114 -3.27 3.97 11.36
C ILE A 114 -4.56 4.71 11.71
N VAL A 115 -5.67 4.32 11.09
CA VAL A 115 -6.96 5.00 11.26
C VAL A 115 -8.06 4.02 11.63
N ASP A 116 -8.93 4.43 12.52
CA ASP A 116 -10.05 3.65 13.06
C ASP A 116 -11.26 3.54 12.13
N LYS A 117 -11.34 4.43 11.12
CA LYS A 117 -12.42 4.46 10.13
C LYS A 117 -11.95 3.94 8.79
N ASN A 118 -12.89 3.38 8.02
CA ASN A 118 -12.63 2.96 6.66
C ASN A 118 -12.07 4.12 5.81
N ILE A 119 -11.17 3.79 4.91
CA ILE A 119 -10.38 4.74 4.11
C ILE A 119 -10.76 4.69 2.64
N ASP A 120 -10.52 5.79 1.93
CA ASP A 120 -10.72 5.90 0.49
C ASP A 120 -9.58 6.69 -0.19
N LEU A 121 -9.51 6.61 -1.51
CA LEU A 121 -8.46 7.23 -2.31
C LEU A 121 -8.44 8.76 -2.24
N LYS A 122 -9.59 9.42 -2.06
CA LYS A 122 -9.66 10.89 -2.01
C LYS A 122 -8.90 11.48 -0.83
N GLN A 123 -8.73 10.69 0.24
CA GLN A 123 -7.99 11.10 1.44
C GLN A 123 -6.47 11.19 1.22
N VAL A 124 -5.93 10.52 0.18
CA VAL A 124 -4.49 10.40 -0.05
C VAL A 124 -4.03 10.95 -1.39
N VAL A 125 -4.90 11.01 -2.41
CA VAL A 125 -4.52 11.52 -3.73
C VAL A 125 -3.97 12.94 -3.62
N ASN A 126 -2.84 13.20 -4.29
CA ASN A 126 -2.02 14.41 -4.21
C ASN A 126 -1.31 14.63 -2.86
N THR A 127 -1.19 13.61 -2.02
CA THR A 127 -0.41 13.69 -0.77
C THR A 127 0.69 12.65 -0.71
N ASN A 128 1.62 12.81 0.25
CA ASN A 128 2.61 11.78 0.58
C ASN A 128 2.14 10.83 1.71
N LYS A 129 0.84 10.79 2.01
CA LYS A 129 0.27 9.94 3.07
C LYS A 129 0.14 8.50 2.62
N CYS A 130 0.34 7.60 3.58
CA CYS A 130 -0.11 6.22 3.54
C CYS A 130 -1.12 6.03 4.67
N LEU A 131 -2.37 5.71 4.35
CA LEU A 131 -3.39 5.37 5.34
C LEU A 131 -3.51 3.86 5.44
N ILE A 132 -3.64 3.35 6.65
CA ILE A 132 -3.86 1.94 6.95
C ILE A 132 -5.05 1.82 7.89
N HIS A 133 -6.02 0.98 7.51
CA HIS A 133 -7.15 0.59 8.32
C HIS A 133 -7.14 -0.93 8.54
N LEU A 134 -7.51 -1.37 9.73
CA LEU A 134 -7.47 -2.76 10.15
C LEU A 134 -8.84 -3.21 10.59
N GLU A 135 -9.28 -4.36 10.07
CA GLU A 135 -10.52 -5.02 10.50
C GLU A 135 -10.26 -6.49 10.77
N LYS A 136 -10.98 -7.09 11.70
CA LYS A 136 -10.87 -8.51 12.00
C LYS A 136 -12.22 -9.21 11.97
N HIS A 137 -12.30 -10.31 11.21
CA HIS A 137 -13.50 -11.14 11.03
C HIS A 137 -13.14 -12.61 11.31
N GLY A 138 -13.46 -13.08 12.50
CA GLY A 138 -13.02 -14.41 12.96
C GLY A 138 -11.49 -14.49 13.04
N ASP A 139 -10.88 -15.39 12.30
CA ASP A 139 -9.42 -15.56 12.19
C ASP A 139 -8.80 -14.74 11.04
N LYS A 140 -9.60 -14.00 10.26
CA LYS A 140 -9.12 -13.19 9.14
C LYS A 140 -8.90 -11.75 9.58
N LEU A 141 -7.68 -11.27 9.41
CA LEU A 141 -7.32 -9.86 9.48
C LEU A 141 -7.38 -9.28 8.07
N LEU A 142 -8.21 -8.27 7.88
CA LEU A 142 -8.26 -7.44 6.69
C LEU A 142 -7.43 -6.18 6.95
N ILE A 143 -6.43 -5.95 6.10
CA ILE A 143 -5.61 -4.75 6.11
C ILE A 143 -5.96 -3.96 4.86
N ILE A 144 -6.45 -2.74 5.01
CA ILE A 144 -6.75 -1.83 3.91
C ILE A 144 -5.69 -0.74 3.89
N SER A 145 -5.09 -0.47 2.74
CA SER A 145 -4.07 0.57 2.60
C SER A 145 -4.31 1.43 1.36
N CYS A 146 -4.15 2.73 1.52
CA CYS A 146 -4.26 3.70 0.43
C CYS A 146 -3.04 4.61 0.35
N ILE A 147 -2.55 4.83 -0.87
CA ILE A 147 -1.51 5.82 -1.18
C ILE A 147 -1.80 6.53 -2.51
N ASP A 148 -1.15 7.66 -2.75
CA ASP A 148 -1.00 8.22 -4.09
C ASP A 148 0.17 7.51 -4.80
N ASN A 149 -0.10 6.90 -5.95
CA ASN A 149 0.90 6.11 -6.70
C ASN A 149 2.05 6.94 -7.30
N LEU A 150 1.84 8.23 -7.55
CA LEU A 150 2.85 9.12 -8.15
C LEU A 150 3.60 9.94 -7.08
N LEU A 151 3.00 10.17 -5.91
CA LEU A 151 3.68 10.86 -4.80
C LEU A 151 4.27 9.85 -3.81
N LYS A 152 3.49 9.30 -2.89
CA LYS A 152 4.02 8.30 -1.93
C LYS A 152 4.63 7.09 -2.63
N GLY A 153 4.05 6.67 -3.75
CA GLY A 153 4.56 5.54 -4.55
C GLY A 153 5.75 5.87 -5.46
N ALA A 154 6.09 7.15 -5.69
CA ALA A 154 7.16 7.51 -6.63
C ALA A 154 7.90 8.80 -6.22
N SER A 155 7.53 9.97 -6.77
CA SER A 155 8.30 11.22 -6.61
C SER A 155 8.35 11.71 -5.16
N GLY A 156 7.26 11.60 -4.42
CA GLY A 156 7.23 11.99 -3.01
C GLY A 156 8.12 11.09 -2.13
N GLN A 157 8.19 9.80 -2.46
CA GLN A 157 9.12 8.89 -1.77
C GLN A 157 10.58 9.21 -2.11
N ALA A 158 10.87 9.63 -3.35
CA ALA A 158 12.22 10.06 -3.73
C ALA A 158 12.66 11.31 -2.95
N VAL A 159 11.78 12.31 -2.81
CA VAL A 159 12.04 13.50 -1.98
C VAL A 159 12.18 13.12 -0.50
N HIS A 160 11.34 12.23 0.01
CA HIS A 160 11.44 11.73 1.39
C HIS A 160 12.80 11.06 1.65
N ASN A 161 13.23 10.16 0.77
CA ASN A 161 14.53 9.52 0.88
C ASN A 161 15.68 10.55 0.80
N MET A 162 15.59 11.54 -0.08
CA MET A 162 16.56 12.64 -0.17
C MET A 162 16.65 13.40 1.17
N ASN A 163 15.49 13.76 1.76
CA ASN A 163 15.48 14.45 3.04
C ASN A 163 16.23 13.65 4.12
N LEU A 164 15.96 12.35 4.22
CA LEU A 164 16.64 11.47 5.16
C LEU A 164 18.16 11.35 4.88
N MET A 165 18.55 11.18 3.61
CA MET A 165 19.96 11.03 3.21
C MET A 165 20.81 12.29 3.50
N PHE A 166 20.20 13.47 3.40
CA PHE A 166 20.87 14.74 3.63
C PHE A 166 20.61 15.35 5.02
N ASN A 167 20.01 14.57 5.95
CA ASN A 167 19.65 15.00 7.31
C ASN A 167 18.77 16.26 7.33
N LEU A 168 17.91 16.43 6.34
CA LEU A 168 16.88 17.46 6.35
C LEU A 168 15.69 17.00 7.20
N GLU A 169 14.81 17.94 7.60
CA GLU A 169 13.55 17.57 8.22
C GLU A 169 12.77 16.68 7.24
N GLU A 170 12.31 15.52 7.70
CA GLU A 170 11.68 14.46 6.91
C GLU A 170 10.54 14.96 6.01
N THR A 171 9.77 15.93 6.49
CA THR A 171 8.54 16.40 5.86
C THR A 171 8.73 17.58 4.90
N VAL A 172 9.94 18.10 4.75
CA VAL A 172 10.21 19.26 3.87
C VAL A 172 9.77 18.99 2.44
N GLY A 173 8.93 19.89 1.90
CA GLY A 173 8.37 19.77 0.55
C GLY A 173 7.27 18.73 0.37
N LEU A 174 6.89 17.98 1.43
CA LEU A 174 5.96 16.85 1.35
C LEU A 174 4.63 17.05 2.10
N ARG A 175 4.44 18.17 2.78
CA ARG A 175 3.19 18.53 3.47
C ARG A 175 2.16 19.04 2.46
N LEU A 176 1.61 18.13 1.68
CA LEU A 176 0.66 18.41 0.60
C LEU A 176 -0.79 18.18 1.08
N LYS A 177 -1.73 18.82 0.41
CA LYS A 177 -3.17 18.66 0.68
C LYS A 177 -3.79 17.69 -0.32
N PRO A 178 -4.73 16.82 0.12
CA PRO A 178 -5.48 15.98 -0.80
C PRO A 178 -6.34 16.83 -1.74
N SER A 179 -6.72 16.25 -2.87
CA SER A 179 -7.71 16.85 -3.75
C SER A 179 -9.03 16.89 -3.01
N ALA A 180 -9.57 18.09 -2.81
CA ALA A 180 -10.91 18.26 -2.26
C ALA A 180 -11.95 18.06 -3.38
N PHE A 181 -12.99 17.27 -3.12
CA PHE A 181 -14.19 17.14 -3.94
C PHE A 181 -15.42 17.28 -3.06
#